data_ccf562af8e1186eff4e75476e814b027
#
_entry.id   ccf562af8e1186eff4e75476e814b027
#
_cell.length_a   1.000
_cell.length_b   1.000
_cell.length_c   1.000
_cell.angle_alpha   90.00
_cell.angle_beta   90.00
_cell.angle_gamma   90.00
#
_symmetry.space_group_name_H-M   'P 1'
#
loop_
_entity.id
_entity.type
_entity.pdbx_description
1 polymer ?
#
loop_
_entity_poly.entity_id
_entity_poly.type
_entity_poly.pdbx_seq_one_letter_code
_entity_poly.pdbx_strand_id
1 'polypeptide(L)'
;VYKRQMLVYAIAELFVEEAKAGKHEKIRSVLSKITDSKAWSVFRKYIGPVAVLALTVLVVCLNFSMMSDRVLWGDEAFSANTAHKDVDGILQVLYYWDNHPPLYYYWLKLFGTVFGYKVPVFHLASLVPFVIGIVLALTVVRKHFGLLPATFFVMISGLGQACLEYNLEVRMYALAFLCVMGCFYCSYRIIADGSRKTWVGMALWALGA
;
A
#
# COMPACT_ATOMS: atom_id res chain seq x y z
N VAL A 1 14.50 11.45 -15.64
CA VAL A 1 14.17 10.11 -15.11
C VAL A 1 15.34 9.15 -15.34
N TYR A 2 15.92 9.06 -16.55
CA TYR A 2 17.03 8.15 -16.88
C TYR A 2 18.29 8.34 -16.00
N LYS A 3 18.70 9.57 -15.67
CA LYS A 3 19.91 9.82 -14.86
C LYS A 3 19.81 9.30 -13.42
N ARG A 4 18.61 9.28 -12.82
CA ARG A 4 18.41 8.73 -11.45
C ARG A 4 18.42 7.21 -11.44
N GLN A 5 17.84 6.58 -12.45
CA GLN A 5 17.90 5.12 -12.62
C GLN A 5 19.33 4.64 -12.86
N MET A 6 20.09 5.34 -13.71
CA MET A 6 21.51 5.06 -13.92
C MET A 6 22.34 5.20 -12.63
N LEU A 7 22.02 6.17 -11.76
CA LEU A 7 22.68 6.33 -10.48
C LEU A 7 22.38 5.16 -9.52
N VAL A 8 21.15 4.69 -9.47
CA VAL A 8 20.76 3.52 -8.67
C VAL A 8 21.42 2.25 -9.17
N TYR A 9 21.50 2.06 -10.50
CA TYR A 9 22.24 0.94 -11.10
C TYR A 9 23.73 1.03 -10.82
N ALA A 10 24.34 2.20 -10.99
CA ALA A 10 25.76 2.40 -10.71
C ALA A 10 26.10 2.19 -9.22
N ILE A 11 25.23 2.61 -8.32
CA ILE A 11 25.37 2.36 -6.88
C ILE A 11 25.20 0.86 -6.57
N ALA A 12 24.23 0.20 -7.20
CA ALA A 12 24.02 -1.24 -7.04
C ALA A 12 25.21 -2.04 -7.60
N GLU A 13 25.77 -1.65 -8.75
CA GLU A 13 26.98 -2.26 -9.32
C GLU A 13 28.21 -2.04 -8.43
N LEU A 14 28.41 -0.82 -7.88
CA LEU A 14 29.47 -0.54 -6.91
C LEU A 14 29.37 -1.42 -5.66
N PHE A 15 28.15 -1.61 -5.12
CA PHE A 15 27.95 -2.54 -4.00
C PHE A 15 28.21 -4.00 -4.38
N VAL A 16 27.88 -4.40 -5.60
CA VAL A 16 28.16 -5.76 -6.10
C VAL A 16 29.66 -5.95 -6.38
N GLU A 17 30.36 -4.96 -6.91
CA GLU A 17 31.83 -5.02 -7.13
C GLU A 17 32.59 -4.98 -5.82
N GLU A 18 32.21 -4.13 -4.85
CA GLU A 18 32.80 -4.16 -3.51
C GLU A 18 32.53 -5.48 -2.77
N ALA A 19 31.36 -6.09 -2.98
CA ALA A 19 31.05 -7.41 -2.46
C ALA A 19 31.93 -8.52 -3.12
N LYS A 20 32.32 -8.36 -4.38
CA LYS A 20 33.24 -9.26 -5.09
C LYS A 20 34.70 -9.06 -4.69
N ALA A 21 35.09 -7.88 -4.24
CA ALA A 21 36.49 -7.53 -3.93
C ALA A 21 37.01 -8.03 -2.57
N GLY A 22 36.32 -8.98 -1.91
CA GLY A 22 36.85 -9.66 -0.71
C GLY A 22 36.88 -8.85 0.58
N LYS A 23 36.50 -7.56 0.55
CA LYS A 23 36.51 -6.67 1.73
C LYS A 23 35.44 -7.04 2.77
N HIS A 24 34.45 -7.87 2.36
CA HIS A 24 33.31 -8.28 3.18
C HIS A 24 33.36 -9.72 3.70
N GLU A 25 34.49 -10.43 3.53
CA GLU A 25 34.57 -11.83 3.98
C GLU A 25 34.33 -11.96 5.50
N LYS A 26 34.82 -10.99 6.26
CA LYS A 26 34.59 -10.90 7.71
C LYS A 26 33.13 -10.61 8.06
N ILE A 27 32.48 -9.70 7.32
CA ILE A 27 31.06 -9.38 7.49
C ILE A 27 30.20 -10.57 7.06
N ARG A 28 30.54 -11.20 5.96
CA ARG A 28 29.85 -12.40 5.45
C ARG A 28 29.94 -13.57 6.41
N SER A 29 31.11 -13.80 7.03
CA SER A 29 31.29 -14.85 8.04
C SER A 29 30.52 -14.57 9.31
N VAL A 30 30.41 -13.32 9.75
CA VAL A 30 29.59 -12.93 10.90
C VAL A 30 28.11 -13.06 10.57
N LEU A 31 27.70 -12.60 9.40
CA LEU A 31 26.31 -12.72 8.94
C LEU A 31 25.89 -14.19 8.81
N SER A 32 26.76 -15.06 8.23
CA SER A 32 26.45 -16.49 8.14
C SER A 32 26.29 -17.13 9.52
N LYS A 33 27.18 -16.83 10.46
CA LYS A 33 27.06 -17.33 11.85
C LYS A 33 25.76 -16.89 12.52
N ILE A 34 25.31 -15.65 12.26
CA ILE A 34 24.03 -15.16 12.77
C ILE A 34 22.85 -15.88 12.07
N THR A 35 22.90 -15.96 10.75
CA THR A 35 21.80 -16.56 9.94
C THR A 35 21.68 -18.07 10.13
N ASP A 36 22.78 -18.75 10.45
CA ASP A 36 22.81 -20.21 10.69
C ASP A 36 22.52 -20.55 12.15
N SER A 37 22.43 -19.55 13.03
CA SER A 37 22.14 -19.79 14.43
C SER A 37 20.70 -20.28 14.66
N LYS A 38 20.57 -21.18 15.66
CA LYS A 38 19.24 -21.65 16.11
C LYS A 38 18.35 -20.50 16.58
N ALA A 39 18.95 -19.48 17.19
CA ALA A 39 18.25 -18.27 17.63
C ALA A 39 17.66 -17.50 16.44
N TRP A 40 18.42 -17.34 15.33
CA TRP A 40 17.93 -16.70 14.11
C TRP A 40 16.79 -17.49 13.44
N SER A 41 16.89 -18.82 13.43
CA SER A 41 15.82 -19.66 12.87
C SER A 41 14.51 -19.52 13.66
N VAL A 42 14.58 -19.47 14.98
CA VAL A 42 13.42 -19.21 15.87
C VAL A 42 12.88 -17.81 15.67
N PHE A 43 13.76 -16.80 15.64
CA PHE A 43 13.36 -15.41 15.38
C PHE A 43 12.60 -15.31 14.03
N ARG A 44 13.18 -15.83 12.95
CA ARG A 44 12.58 -15.75 11.62
C ARG A 44 11.24 -16.49 11.51
N LYS A 45 11.13 -17.63 12.24
CA LYS A 45 9.94 -18.48 12.17
C LYS A 45 8.78 -17.95 13.02
N TYR A 46 9.06 -17.42 14.20
CA TYR A 46 8.02 -17.07 15.17
C TYR A 46 8.01 -15.58 15.55
N ILE A 47 9.12 -15.02 15.98
CA ILE A 47 9.18 -13.65 16.53
C ILE A 47 8.99 -12.61 15.43
N GLY A 48 9.68 -12.77 14.31
CA GLY A 48 9.61 -11.81 13.22
C GLY A 48 8.18 -11.65 12.64
N PRO A 49 7.48 -12.73 12.30
CA PRO A 49 6.08 -12.64 11.87
C PRO A 49 5.15 -11.99 12.90
N VAL A 50 5.31 -12.30 14.18
CA VAL A 50 4.53 -11.69 15.26
C VAL A 50 4.85 -10.20 15.38
N ALA A 51 6.12 -9.81 15.30
CA ALA A 51 6.54 -8.40 15.34
C ALA A 51 5.95 -7.60 14.16
N VAL A 52 5.95 -8.15 12.93
CA VAL A 52 5.35 -7.50 11.77
C VAL A 52 3.84 -7.40 11.91
N LEU A 53 3.19 -8.42 12.45
CA LEU A 53 1.75 -8.37 12.74
C LEU A 53 1.43 -7.29 13.78
N ALA A 54 2.20 -7.24 14.88
CA ALA A 54 2.03 -6.22 15.91
C ALA A 54 2.25 -4.80 15.36
N LEU A 55 3.29 -4.61 14.52
CA LEU A 55 3.53 -3.36 13.82
C LEU A 55 2.35 -2.99 12.91
N THR A 56 1.81 -3.95 12.18
CA THR A 56 0.65 -3.72 11.30
C THR A 56 -0.58 -3.28 12.10
N VAL A 57 -0.85 -3.96 13.20
CA VAL A 57 -1.94 -3.59 14.12
C VAL A 57 -1.72 -2.19 14.67
N LEU A 58 -0.51 -1.88 15.12
CA LEU A 58 -0.15 -0.54 15.60
C LEU A 58 -0.39 0.52 14.53
N VAL A 59 0.06 0.30 13.30
CA VAL A 59 -0.15 1.21 12.15
C VAL A 59 -1.63 1.44 11.90
N VAL A 60 -2.43 0.39 11.88
CA VAL A 60 -3.89 0.49 11.67
C VAL A 60 -4.56 1.24 12.82
N CYS A 61 -4.19 0.95 14.06
CA CYS A 61 -4.72 1.65 15.24
C CYS A 61 -4.35 3.13 15.26
N LEU A 62 -3.12 3.48 14.89
CA LEU A 62 -2.69 4.88 14.77
C LEU A 62 -3.49 5.64 13.71
N ASN A 63 -3.63 5.07 12.51
CA ASN A 63 -4.43 5.68 11.45
C ASN A 63 -5.90 5.82 11.91
N PHE A 64 -6.46 4.80 12.55
CA PHE A 64 -7.82 4.85 13.07
C PHE A 64 -8.01 5.91 14.15
N SER A 65 -7.06 6.07 15.07
CA SER A 65 -7.13 7.09 16.13
C SER A 65 -7.08 8.53 15.60
N MET A 66 -6.39 8.74 14.47
CA MET A 66 -6.31 10.06 13.83
C MET A 66 -7.58 10.43 13.04
N MET A 67 -8.51 9.50 12.87
CA MET A 67 -9.73 9.70 12.08
C MET A 67 -10.76 10.58 12.78
N SER A 68 -10.86 10.51 14.12
CA SER A 68 -11.93 11.16 14.90
C SER A 68 -11.83 12.68 14.92
N ASP A 69 -10.64 13.22 14.84
CA ASP A 69 -10.37 14.66 15.04
C ASP A 69 -10.24 15.42 13.70
N ARG A 70 -10.41 14.72 12.57
CA ARG A 70 -10.30 15.33 11.24
C ARG A 70 -11.60 15.99 10.81
N VAL A 71 -11.45 17.19 10.28
CA VAL A 71 -12.51 17.95 9.60
C VAL A 71 -12.24 17.88 8.10
N LEU A 72 -13.29 17.74 7.30
CA LEU A 72 -13.15 17.74 5.85
C LEU A 72 -12.67 19.13 5.36
N TRP A 73 -11.57 19.16 4.64
CA TRP A 73 -11.13 20.34 3.92
C TRP A 73 -11.75 20.41 2.50
N GLY A 74 -11.50 21.46 1.74
CA GLY A 74 -12.17 21.77 0.47
C GLY A 74 -12.44 20.59 -0.46
N ASP A 75 -11.40 19.87 -0.87
CA ASP A 75 -11.52 18.75 -1.80
C ASP A 75 -12.19 17.51 -1.19
N GLU A 76 -12.00 17.28 0.10
CA GLU A 76 -12.68 16.22 0.82
C GLU A 76 -14.19 16.51 0.95
N ALA A 77 -14.54 17.77 1.24
CA ALA A 77 -15.92 18.21 1.29
C ALA A 77 -16.59 18.10 -0.08
N PHE A 78 -15.87 18.42 -1.16
CA PHE A 78 -16.34 18.19 -2.53
C PHE A 78 -16.65 16.71 -2.78
N SER A 79 -15.72 15.82 -2.40
CA SER A 79 -15.88 14.37 -2.55
C SER A 79 -17.09 13.85 -1.75
N ALA A 80 -17.21 14.27 -0.49
CA ALA A 80 -18.30 13.91 0.38
C ALA A 80 -19.66 14.39 -0.17
N ASN A 81 -19.75 15.66 -0.61
CA ASN A 81 -20.96 16.22 -1.20
C ASN A 81 -21.35 15.53 -2.51
N THR A 82 -20.36 15.16 -3.33
CA THR A 82 -20.60 14.40 -4.56
C THR A 82 -21.17 13.02 -4.26
N ALA A 83 -20.68 12.34 -3.23
CA ALA A 83 -21.17 11.02 -2.82
C ALA A 83 -22.64 11.03 -2.33
N HIS A 84 -23.17 12.18 -1.87
CA HIS A 84 -24.59 12.31 -1.52
C HIS A 84 -25.53 12.25 -2.72
N LYS A 85 -25.05 12.59 -3.91
CA LYS A 85 -25.89 12.60 -5.12
C LYS A 85 -26.28 11.17 -5.54
N ASP A 86 -27.31 11.07 -6.39
CA ASP A 86 -27.60 9.82 -7.05
C ASP A 86 -26.51 9.44 -8.09
N VAL A 87 -26.65 8.28 -8.72
CA VAL A 87 -25.65 7.76 -9.66
C VAL A 87 -25.43 8.71 -10.82
N ASP A 88 -26.52 9.23 -11.39
CA ASP A 88 -26.48 10.14 -12.54
C ASP A 88 -25.92 11.51 -12.13
N GLY A 89 -26.26 11.99 -10.95
CA GLY A 89 -25.73 13.23 -10.39
C GLY A 89 -24.22 13.18 -10.13
N ILE A 90 -23.69 12.02 -9.71
CA ILE A 90 -22.23 11.82 -9.61
C ILE A 90 -21.59 11.94 -10.99
N LEU A 91 -22.13 11.26 -12.01
CA LEU A 91 -21.58 11.33 -13.38
C LEU A 91 -21.64 12.75 -13.95
N GLN A 92 -22.73 13.51 -13.70
CA GLN A 92 -22.84 14.90 -14.10
C GLN A 92 -21.77 15.78 -13.46
N VAL A 93 -21.54 15.64 -12.15
CA VAL A 93 -20.49 16.40 -11.45
C VAL A 93 -19.12 16.08 -12.04
N LEU A 94 -18.82 14.82 -12.29
CA LEU A 94 -17.54 14.42 -12.87
C LEU A 94 -17.36 14.91 -14.30
N TYR A 95 -18.42 14.91 -15.09
CA TYR A 95 -18.36 15.38 -16.47
C TYR A 95 -18.08 16.89 -16.58
N TYR A 96 -18.66 17.70 -15.68
CA TYR A 96 -18.58 19.16 -15.79
C TYR A 96 -17.54 19.81 -14.87
N TRP A 97 -17.20 19.18 -13.75
CA TRP A 97 -16.46 19.86 -12.67
C TRP A 97 -15.24 19.10 -12.16
N ASP A 98 -15.06 17.84 -12.52
CA ASP A 98 -13.97 17.03 -12.00
C ASP A 98 -13.49 16.00 -13.03
N ASN A 99 -12.18 15.75 -13.10
CA ASN A 99 -11.58 14.84 -14.07
C ASN A 99 -11.27 13.47 -13.45
N HIS A 100 -11.67 13.24 -12.20
CA HIS A 100 -11.32 12.00 -11.50
C HIS A 100 -12.23 10.85 -11.88
N PRO A 101 -11.71 9.60 -11.84
CA PRO A 101 -12.51 8.42 -12.13
C PRO A 101 -13.70 8.28 -11.17
N PRO A 102 -14.87 7.81 -11.64
CA PRO A 102 -16.09 7.73 -10.82
C PRO A 102 -16.06 6.69 -9.71
N LEU A 103 -15.16 5.70 -9.80
CA LEU A 103 -15.12 4.55 -8.87
C LEU A 103 -15.02 4.97 -7.41
N TYR A 104 -14.19 5.98 -7.11
CA TYR A 104 -14.02 6.45 -5.74
C TYR A 104 -15.30 7.08 -5.17
N TYR A 105 -16.02 7.85 -5.97
CA TYR A 105 -17.28 8.48 -5.54
C TYR A 105 -18.39 7.46 -5.29
N TYR A 106 -18.46 6.40 -6.10
CA TYR A 106 -19.36 5.27 -5.85
C TYR A 106 -18.96 4.47 -4.61
N TRP A 107 -17.66 4.34 -4.35
CA TRP A 107 -17.15 3.74 -3.12
C TRP A 107 -17.57 4.54 -1.89
N LEU A 108 -17.40 5.88 -1.89
CA LEU A 108 -17.87 6.77 -0.82
C LEU A 108 -19.39 6.68 -0.64
N LYS A 109 -20.14 6.69 -1.75
CA LYS A 109 -21.59 6.54 -1.72
C LYS A 109 -22.03 5.23 -1.09
N LEU A 110 -21.35 4.12 -1.41
CA LEU A 110 -21.62 2.82 -0.80
C LEU A 110 -21.48 2.90 0.73
N PHE A 111 -20.36 3.46 1.22
CA PHE A 111 -20.14 3.64 2.66
C PHE A 111 -21.17 4.55 3.30
N GLY A 112 -21.47 5.69 2.68
CA GLY A 112 -22.49 6.61 3.15
C GLY A 112 -23.88 5.96 3.22
N THR A 113 -24.25 5.15 2.26
CA THR A 113 -25.52 4.45 2.22
C THR A 113 -25.64 3.38 3.31
N VAL A 114 -24.56 2.64 3.59
CA VAL A 114 -24.55 1.54 4.54
C VAL A 114 -24.39 2.03 6.00
N PHE A 115 -23.47 2.98 6.24
CA PHE A 115 -23.06 3.40 7.59
C PHE A 115 -23.49 4.83 7.94
N GLY A 116 -24.15 5.52 7.02
CA GLY A 116 -24.58 6.91 7.17
C GLY A 116 -23.53 7.91 6.66
N TYR A 117 -24.01 9.04 6.17
CA TYR A 117 -23.20 10.11 5.57
C TYR A 117 -22.62 11.03 6.65
N LYS A 118 -21.63 10.53 7.39
CA LYS A 118 -20.94 11.25 8.47
C LYS A 118 -19.45 11.34 8.15
N VAL A 119 -18.79 12.41 8.62
CA VAL A 119 -17.35 12.63 8.38
C VAL A 119 -16.49 11.42 8.75
N PRO A 120 -16.64 10.76 9.92
CA PRO A 120 -15.85 9.58 10.24
C PRO A 120 -16.07 8.40 9.28
N VAL A 121 -17.28 8.28 8.70
CA VAL A 121 -17.58 7.20 7.72
C VAL A 121 -16.83 7.42 6.41
N PHE A 122 -16.66 8.65 5.97
CA PHE A 122 -15.89 8.96 4.78
C PHE A 122 -14.39 8.70 4.99
N HIS A 123 -13.82 9.07 6.14
CA HIS A 123 -12.44 8.69 6.48
C HIS A 123 -12.29 7.18 6.60
N LEU A 124 -13.26 6.47 7.16
CA LEU A 124 -13.27 5.00 7.19
C LEU A 124 -13.28 4.41 5.77
N ALA A 125 -14.04 5.00 4.85
CA ALA A 125 -14.05 4.57 3.45
C ALA A 125 -12.69 4.70 2.78
N SER A 126 -11.86 5.67 3.17
CA SER A 126 -10.46 5.79 2.71
C SER A 126 -9.53 4.81 3.44
N LEU A 127 -9.70 4.62 4.75
CA LEU A 127 -8.87 3.73 5.55
C LEU A 127 -8.99 2.26 5.12
N VAL A 128 -10.20 1.80 4.76
CA VAL A 128 -10.43 0.39 4.40
C VAL A 128 -9.58 -0.08 3.20
N PRO A 129 -9.53 0.61 2.05
CA PRO A 129 -8.64 0.23 0.95
C PRO A 129 -7.17 0.21 1.35
N PHE A 130 -6.72 1.16 2.17
CA PHE A 130 -5.36 1.17 2.69
C PHE A 130 -5.05 -0.10 3.50
N VAL A 131 -5.92 -0.47 4.44
CA VAL A 131 -5.75 -1.68 5.26
C VAL A 131 -5.71 -2.93 4.40
N ILE A 132 -6.61 -3.05 3.41
CA ILE A 132 -6.61 -4.17 2.45
C ILE A 132 -5.30 -4.19 1.66
N GLY A 133 -4.83 -3.03 1.20
CA GLY A 133 -3.55 -2.89 0.49
C GLY A 133 -2.35 -3.33 1.33
N ILE A 134 -2.30 -2.97 2.61
CA ILE A 134 -1.26 -3.43 3.56
C ILE A 134 -1.32 -4.95 3.74
N VAL A 135 -2.51 -5.55 3.92
CA VAL A 135 -2.65 -7.01 4.05
C VAL A 135 -2.22 -7.72 2.77
N LEU A 136 -2.61 -7.21 1.60
CA LEU A 136 -2.19 -7.75 0.31
C LEU A 136 -0.66 -7.66 0.16
N ALA A 137 -0.08 -6.52 0.50
CA ALA A 137 1.37 -6.34 0.47
C ALA A 137 2.11 -7.28 1.43
N LEU A 138 1.63 -7.44 2.66
CA LEU A 138 2.21 -8.37 3.62
C LEU A 138 2.19 -9.82 3.12
N THR A 139 1.13 -10.25 2.47
CA THR A 139 1.05 -11.60 1.92
C THR A 139 1.98 -11.77 0.72
N VAL A 140 2.00 -10.82 -0.21
CA VAL A 140 2.80 -10.86 -1.43
C VAL A 140 4.27 -10.54 -1.16
N VAL A 141 4.55 -9.39 -0.55
CA VAL A 141 5.94 -8.95 -0.31
C VAL A 141 6.65 -9.92 0.63
N ARG A 142 6.00 -10.36 1.71
CA ARG A 142 6.59 -11.33 2.63
C ARG A 142 6.87 -12.67 1.95
N LYS A 143 5.94 -13.16 1.13
CA LYS A 143 6.08 -14.46 0.45
C LYS A 143 7.24 -14.47 -0.54
N HIS A 144 7.44 -13.39 -1.27
CA HIS A 144 8.36 -13.35 -2.40
C HIS A 144 9.69 -12.65 -2.11
N PHE A 145 9.69 -11.67 -1.22
CA PHE A 145 10.87 -10.85 -0.90
C PHE A 145 11.34 -11.04 0.55
N GLY A 146 10.55 -11.72 1.39
CA GLY A 146 10.90 -12.02 2.78
C GLY A 146 10.34 -11.01 3.78
N LEU A 147 10.69 -11.25 5.06
CA LEU A 147 10.12 -10.52 6.19
C LEU A 147 10.59 -9.07 6.27
N LEU A 148 11.88 -8.83 6.03
CA LEU A 148 12.48 -7.50 6.18
C LEU A 148 11.89 -6.48 5.17
N PRO A 149 11.83 -6.75 3.86
CA PRO A 149 11.13 -5.88 2.92
C PRO A 149 9.65 -5.66 3.28
N ALA A 150 8.95 -6.69 3.76
CA ALA A 150 7.57 -6.55 4.20
C ALA A 150 7.42 -5.60 5.39
N THR A 151 8.35 -5.67 6.36
CA THR A 151 8.38 -4.76 7.51
C THR A 151 8.59 -3.30 7.06
N PHE A 152 9.60 -3.07 6.22
CA PHE A 152 9.84 -1.72 5.67
C PHE A 152 8.66 -1.20 4.87
N PHE A 153 8.01 -2.06 4.09
CA PHE A 153 6.81 -1.67 3.35
C PHE A 153 5.71 -1.17 4.30
N VAL A 154 5.40 -1.91 5.36
CA VAL A 154 4.39 -1.51 6.37
C VAL A 154 4.79 -0.20 7.06
N MET A 155 6.08 -0.06 7.44
CA MET A 155 6.56 1.16 8.08
C MET A 155 6.43 2.38 7.17
N ILE A 156 6.88 2.29 5.94
CA ILE A 156 6.84 3.42 5.01
C ILE A 156 5.40 3.78 4.66
N SER A 157 4.58 2.80 4.30
CA SER A 157 3.19 3.04 3.89
C SER A 157 2.29 3.47 5.03
N GLY A 158 2.59 3.05 6.26
CA GLY A 158 1.72 3.28 7.42
C GLY A 158 2.18 4.37 8.38
N LEU A 159 3.48 4.71 8.40
CA LEU A 159 4.06 5.68 9.34
C LEU A 159 4.74 6.85 8.61
N GLY A 160 4.94 6.76 7.29
CA GLY A 160 5.44 7.89 6.51
C GLY A 160 4.51 9.10 6.64
N GLN A 161 5.05 10.30 6.90
CA GLN A 161 4.26 11.50 7.15
C GLN A 161 3.21 11.74 6.05
N ALA A 162 3.62 11.74 4.80
CA ALA A 162 2.70 11.90 3.68
C ALA A 162 1.67 10.75 3.60
N CYS A 163 2.09 9.52 3.89
CA CYS A 163 1.19 8.37 3.88
C CYS A 163 0.11 8.48 4.97
N LEU A 164 0.46 8.92 6.18
CA LEU A 164 -0.51 9.13 7.27
C LEU A 164 -1.60 10.13 6.89
N GLU A 165 -1.28 11.14 6.10
CA GLU A 165 -2.25 12.11 5.59
C GLU A 165 -3.12 11.47 4.51
N TYR A 166 -2.52 10.92 3.47
CA TYR A 166 -3.23 10.36 2.30
C TYR A 166 -4.01 9.08 2.58
N ASN A 167 -3.64 8.30 3.61
CA ASN A 167 -4.40 7.11 4.00
C ASN A 167 -5.79 7.42 4.53
N LEU A 168 -5.98 8.60 5.12
CA LEU A 168 -7.22 9.03 5.74
C LEU A 168 -7.95 10.10 4.92
N GLU A 169 -7.27 10.73 3.98
CA GLU A 169 -7.86 11.77 3.16
C GLU A 169 -9.05 11.23 2.36
N VAL A 170 -10.18 11.97 2.41
CA VAL A 170 -11.41 11.60 1.70
C VAL A 170 -11.24 11.91 0.21
N ARG A 171 -10.21 11.25 -0.37
CA ARG A 171 -9.82 11.31 -1.78
C ARG A 171 -9.42 9.90 -2.25
N MET A 172 -9.25 9.73 -3.53
CA MET A 172 -9.01 8.44 -4.19
C MET A 172 -7.67 7.77 -3.83
N TYR A 173 -6.76 8.42 -3.11
CA TYR A 173 -5.36 7.96 -2.93
C TYR A 173 -5.24 6.56 -2.32
N ALA A 174 -5.99 6.28 -1.26
CA ALA A 174 -5.94 4.96 -0.62
C ALA A 174 -6.54 3.86 -1.52
N LEU A 175 -7.57 4.18 -2.30
CA LEU A 175 -8.14 3.24 -3.27
C LEU A 175 -7.18 3.01 -4.44
N ALA A 176 -6.57 4.06 -4.96
CA ALA A 176 -5.54 3.96 -5.99
C ALA A 176 -4.32 3.15 -5.49
N PHE A 177 -3.87 3.37 -4.24
CA PHE A 177 -2.83 2.55 -3.63
C PHE A 177 -3.19 1.06 -3.64
N LEU A 178 -4.41 0.69 -3.24
CA LEU A 178 -4.89 -0.70 -3.29
C LEU A 178 -4.86 -1.25 -4.72
N CYS A 179 -5.36 -0.49 -5.68
CA CYS A 179 -5.40 -0.90 -7.08
C CYS A 179 -3.98 -1.09 -7.66
N VAL A 180 -3.07 -0.17 -7.38
CA VAL A 180 -1.65 -0.29 -7.78
C VAL A 180 -0.99 -1.52 -7.16
N MET A 181 -1.27 -1.84 -5.89
CA MET A 181 -0.79 -3.06 -5.25
C MET A 181 -1.37 -4.32 -5.90
N GLY A 182 -2.64 -4.29 -6.31
CA GLY A 182 -3.27 -5.35 -7.08
C GLY A 182 -2.61 -5.56 -8.46
N CYS A 183 -2.34 -4.46 -9.18
CA CYS A 183 -1.58 -4.48 -10.44
C CYS A 183 -0.18 -5.08 -10.25
N PHE A 184 0.54 -4.65 -9.22
CA PHE A 184 1.87 -5.19 -8.89
C PHE A 184 1.83 -6.70 -8.64
N TYR A 185 0.86 -7.17 -7.87
CA TYR A 185 0.65 -8.59 -7.63
C TYR A 185 0.35 -9.37 -8.91
N CYS A 186 -0.56 -8.86 -9.75
CA CYS A 186 -0.89 -9.49 -11.02
C CYS A 186 0.32 -9.51 -11.97
N SER A 187 1.10 -8.43 -12.05
CA SER A 187 2.32 -8.38 -12.86
C SER A 187 3.32 -9.45 -12.44
N TYR A 188 3.54 -9.59 -11.14
CA TYR A 188 4.38 -10.65 -10.60
C TYR A 188 3.89 -12.05 -11.00
N ARG A 189 2.56 -12.29 -10.86
CA ARG A 189 1.95 -13.58 -11.21
C ARG A 189 1.99 -13.86 -12.71
N ILE A 190 1.84 -12.85 -13.57
CA ILE A 190 1.96 -13.00 -15.03
C ILE A 190 3.36 -13.47 -15.41
N ILE A 191 4.39 -12.91 -14.78
CA ILE A 191 5.78 -13.31 -15.02
C ILE A 191 6.02 -14.76 -14.53
N ALA A 192 5.38 -15.17 -13.43
CA ALA A 192 5.59 -16.48 -12.83
C ALA A 192 4.83 -17.61 -13.54
N ASP A 193 3.57 -17.41 -13.88
CA ASP A 193 2.66 -18.48 -14.36
C ASP A 193 1.77 -18.09 -15.56
N GLY A 194 1.71 -16.81 -15.94
CA GLY A 194 1.10 -16.32 -17.19
C GLY A 194 -0.39 -16.64 -17.41
N SER A 195 -1.15 -16.94 -16.35
CA SER A 195 -2.53 -17.43 -16.49
C SER A 195 -3.48 -16.32 -17.02
N ARG A 196 -4.47 -16.70 -17.85
CA ARG A 196 -5.49 -15.77 -18.35
C ARG A 196 -6.26 -15.05 -17.24
N LYS A 197 -6.52 -15.75 -16.11
CA LYS A 197 -7.20 -15.17 -14.94
C LYS A 197 -6.40 -14.00 -14.35
N THR A 198 -5.08 -14.11 -14.34
CA THR A 198 -4.19 -13.06 -13.84
C THR A 198 -4.20 -11.83 -14.76
N TRP A 199 -4.27 -12.01 -16.07
CA TRP A 199 -4.42 -10.92 -17.03
C TRP A 199 -5.75 -10.16 -16.85
N VAL A 200 -6.86 -10.89 -16.65
CA VAL A 200 -8.16 -10.27 -16.33
C VAL A 200 -8.09 -9.51 -15.00
N GLY A 201 -7.49 -10.11 -13.97
CA GLY A 201 -7.26 -9.43 -12.70
C GLY A 201 -6.44 -8.13 -12.85
N MET A 202 -5.37 -8.17 -13.67
CA MET A 202 -4.56 -7.00 -13.98
C MET A 202 -5.38 -5.87 -14.62
N ALA A 203 -6.23 -6.22 -15.61
CA ALA A 203 -7.09 -5.25 -16.27
C ALA A 203 -8.11 -4.64 -15.31
N LEU A 204 -8.73 -5.44 -14.43
CA LEU A 204 -9.68 -4.94 -13.43
C LEU A 204 -9.02 -4.00 -12.41
N TRP A 205 -7.83 -4.33 -11.92
CA TRP A 205 -7.08 -3.45 -11.01
C TRP A 205 -6.63 -2.16 -11.70
N ALA A 206 -6.19 -2.24 -12.96
CA ALA A 206 -5.78 -1.08 -13.72
C ALA A 206 -6.95 -0.12 -14.04
N LEU A 207 -8.16 -0.65 -14.23
CA LEU A 207 -9.36 0.17 -14.40
C LEU A 207 -9.80 0.87 -13.11
N GLY A 208 -9.38 0.34 -11.96
CA GLY A 208 -9.69 0.93 -10.65
C GLY A 208 -8.65 1.93 -10.16
N ALA A 209 -7.46 1.98 -10.79
CA ALA A 209 -6.37 2.89 -10.40
C ALA A 209 -6.51 4.25 -11.07
#